data_9ea34e404807dec8d3f1dbe2d6d9495b
#
_entry.id   9ea34e404807dec8d3f1dbe2d6d9495b
#
_cell.length_a   1.000
_cell.length_b   1.000
_cell.length_c   1.000
_cell.angle_alpha   90.00
_cell.angle_beta   90.00
_cell.angle_gamma   90.00
#
_symmetry.space_group_name_H-M   'P 1'
#
loop_
_entity.id
_entity.type
_entity.pdbx_description
1 polymer ?
#
loop_
_entity_poly.entity_id
_entity_poly.type
_entity_poly.pdbx_seq_one_letter_code
_entity_poly.pdbx_strand_id
1 'polypeptide(L)'
;MVLMIVSGRSGSGKSVALRALEDMGFYCVDNLPVVLLPELAKTLADREISAAVSIDVRNMPESPEIFERAMENLPDNFSPQLLFLDADRNTLIRRYSDTRRLHPLSSKNLSLESAIDEESNLLEPLRSRADLIVDTSEMSVHELAEMLRTRLLGKRERELTMVFESFGFKHGIPIDADYVFDVRFLPNPHWDPKLRPMTGLDKPVAAFLDRHTEVHNFIYQTRSYLELWLPMLETNNRSYLTVAIGCTGGKHRSVYVAEQLADYFRSRGKNVQSRHRTLEKRKS
;
A
#
# COMPACT_ATOMS: atom_id res chain seq x y z
N MET A 1 21.11 6.87 -4.64
CA MET A 1 19.90 6.10 -4.97
C MET A 1 20.11 4.64 -4.66
N VAL A 2 19.03 3.88 -4.35
CA VAL A 2 19.13 2.45 -4.11
C VAL A 2 18.75 1.70 -5.39
N LEU A 3 19.54 0.68 -5.74
CA LEU A 3 19.20 -0.32 -6.75
C LEU A 3 18.98 -1.66 -6.03
N MET A 4 17.70 -2.00 -5.82
CA MET A 4 17.34 -3.26 -5.19
C MET A 4 17.25 -4.37 -6.23
N ILE A 5 18.12 -5.34 -6.16
CA ILE A 5 18.08 -6.54 -7.01
C ILE A 5 17.36 -7.64 -6.21
N VAL A 6 16.21 -8.05 -6.69
CA VAL A 6 15.39 -9.08 -6.04
C VAL A 6 15.59 -10.39 -6.81
N SER A 7 16.21 -11.36 -6.19
CA SER A 7 16.34 -12.71 -6.73
C SER A 7 15.75 -13.75 -5.78
N GLY A 8 15.77 -15.01 -6.18
CA GLY A 8 15.26 -16.09 -5.35
C GLY A 8 14.51 -17.13 -6.16
N ARG A 9 14.21 -18.25 -5.51
CA ARG A 9 13.54 -19.39 -6.15
C ARG A 9 12.16 -19.02 -6.67
N SER A 10 11.73 -19.64 -7.73
CA SER A 10 10.40 -19.47 -8.30
C SER A 10 9.33 -19.93 -7.29
N GLY A 11 8.36 -19.05 -7.00
CA GLY A 11 7.37 -19.27 -5.94
C GLY A 11 7.79 -18.73 -4.56
N SER A 12 9.00 -18.18 -4.38
CA SER A 12 9.46 -17.61 -3.11
C SER A 12 8.89 -16.21 -2.78
N GLY A 13 8.14 -15.58 -3.70
CA GLY A 13 7.49 -14.29 -3.43
C GLY A 13 8.10 -13.07 -4.11
N LYS A 14 8.96 -13.22 -5.13
CA LYS A 14 9.59 -12.10 -5.86
C LYS A 14 8.60 -11.04 -6.34
N SER A 15 7.50 -11.46 -6.96
CA SER A 15 6.47 -10.53 -7.44
C SER A 15 5.76 -9.79 -6.31
N VAL A 16 5.66 -10.39 -5.13
CA VAL A 16 5.13 -9.72 -3.92
C VAL A 16 6.12 -8.67 -3.44
N ALA A 17 7.41 -9.01 -3.41
CA ALA A 17 8.47 -8.08 -3.02
C ALA A 17 8.53 -6.88 -3.99
N LEU A 18 8.45 -7.08 -5.30
CA LEU A 18 8.43 -6.00 -6.28
C LEU A 18 7.23 -5.06 -6.07
N ARG A 19 6.03 -5.61 -5.86
CA ARG A 19 4.84 -4.77 -5.56
C ARG A 19 5.03 -3.95 -4.28
N ALA A 20 5.58 -4.57 -3.24
CA ALA A 20 5.87 -3.84 -2.01
C ALA A 20 6.89 -2.72 -2.21
N LEU A 21 7.91 -2.93 -3.05
CA LEU A 21 8.91 -1.92 -3.42
C LEU A 21 8.31 -0.81 -4.30
N GLU A 22 7.43 -1.16 -5.25
CA GLU A 22 6.69 -0.19 -6.05
C GLU A 22 5.81 0.72 -5.18
N ASP A 23 5.12 0.14 -4.22
CA ASP A 23 4.34 0.87 -3.20
C ASP A 23 5.21 1.80 -2.33
N MET A 24 6.51 1.54 -2.22
CA MET A 24 7.50 2.39 -1.53
C MET A 24 8.13 3.44 -2.44
N GLY A 25 7.70 3.53 -3.69
CA GLY A 25 8.14 4.53 -4.66
C GLY A 25 9.36 4.12 -5.50
N PHE A 26 9.76 2.84 -5.49
CA PHE A 26 10.77 2.32 -6.39
C PHE A 26 10.22 2.17 -7.83
N TYR A 27 11.07 2.45 -8.82
CA TYR A 27 10.78 2.06 -10.19
C TYR A 27 11.03 0.56 -10.36
N CYS A 28 9.99 -0.23 -10.57
CA CYS A 28 10.08 -1.69 -10.56
C CYS A 28 10.10 -2.29 -11.96
N VAL A 29 11.01 -3.22 -12.20
CA VAL A 29 11.09 -4.03 -13.43
C VAL A 29 11.15 -5.51 -13.05
N ASP A 30 10.16 -6.27 -13.54
CA ASP A 30 10.14 -7.72 -13.33
C ASP A 30 10.94 -8.45 -14.41
N ASN A 31 11.72 -9.44 -13.99
CA ASN A 31 12.47 -10.35 -14.86
C ASN A 31 13.40 -9.64 -15.85
N LEU A 32 14.23 -8.72 -15.37
CA LEU A 32 15.20 -7.98 -16.18
C LEU A 32 16.41 -8.88 -16.54
N PRO A 33 16.80 -8.99 -17.84
CA PRO A 33 18.07 -9.57 -18.20
C PRO A 33 19.23 -8.79 -17.58
N VAL A 34 20.19 -9.52 -16.96
CA VAL A 34 21.32 -8.92 -16.23
C VAL A 34 22.10 -7.91 -17.07
N VAL A 35 22.29 -8.19 -18.36
CA VAL A 35 23.02 -7.35 -19.29
C VAL A 35 22.41 -5.95 -19.51
N LEU A 36 21.12 -5.78 -19.21
CA LEU A 36 20.39 -4.51 -19.32
C LEU A 36 20.41 -3.69 -18.04
N LEU A 37 20.93 -4.23 -16.95
CA LEU A 37 20.94 -3.56 -15.64
C LEU A 37 21.67 -2.22 -15.65
N PRO A 38 22.90 -2.09 -16.26
CA PRO A 38 23.60 -0.81 -16.32
C PRO A 38 22.85 0.25 -17.13
N GLU A 39 22.18 -0.12 -18.22
CA GLU A 39 21.44 0.83 -19.06
C GLU A 39 20.17 1.31 -18.39
N LEU A 40 19.48 0.44 -17.67
CA LEU A 40 18.35 0.83 -16.83
C LEU A 40 18.81 1.82 -15.75
N ALA A 41 19.88 1.49 -15.03
CA ALA A 41 20.44 2.35 -13.97
C ALA A 41 20.84 3.72 -14.50
N LYS A 42 21.53 3.81 -15.66
CA LYS A 42 21.86 5.09 -16.32
C LYS A 42 20.62 5.90 -16.64
N THR A 43 19.57 5.26 -17.19
CA THR A 43 18.33 5.95 -17.55
C THR A 43 17.60 6.55 -16.34
N LEU A 44 17.72 5.91 -15.17
CA LEU A 44 17.07 6.35 -13.94
C LEU A 44 17.94 7.30 -13.12
N ALA A 45 19.27 7.29 -13.33
CA ALA A 45 20.21 8.16 -12.65
C ALA A 45 19.87 9.64 -12.81
N ASP A 46 19.52 10.06 -14.03
CA ASP A 46 19.17 11.45 -14.35
C ASP A 46 17.86 11.91 -13.69
N ARG A 47 17.05 10.98 -13.23
CA ARG A 47 15.75 11.25 -12.58
C ARG A 47 15.79 11.15 -11.06
N GLU A 48 16.92 10.78 -10.48
CA GLU A 48 17.10 10.53 -9.04
C GLU A 48 16.11 9.50 -8.44
N ILE A 49 15.72 8.51 -9.24
CA ILE A 49 14.73 7.49 -8.85
C ILE A 49 15.46 6.22 -8.42
N SER A 50 15.12 5.70 -7.22
CA SER A 50 15.54 4.36 -6.79
C SER A 50 14.80 3.28 -7.59
N ALA A 51 15.50 2.20 -7.92
CA ALA A 51 14.97 1.12 -8.75
C ALA A 51 14.93 -0.21 -8.00
N ALA A 52 14.00 -1.06 -8.37
CA ALA A 52 13.96 -2.46 -7.95
C ALA A 52 13.80 -3.35 -9.18
N VAL A 53 14.63 -4.33 -9.33
CA VAL A 53 14.61 -5.25 -10.47
C VAL A 53 14.55 -6.69 -9.99
N SER A 54 13.73 -7.53 -10.61
CA SER A 54 13.83 -8.97 -10.34
C SER A 54 14.73 -9.64 -11.37
N ILE A 55 15.52 -10.61 -10.90
CA ILE A 55 16.33 -11.50 -11.72
C ILE A 55 15.96 -12.93 -11.31
N ASP A 56 15.45 -13.71 -12.24
CA ASP A 56 15.12 -15.11 -11.99
C ASP A 56 15.95 -16.06 -12.86
N VAL A 57 15.76 -17.36 -12.66
CA VAL A 57 16.49 -18.42 -13.33
C VAL A 57 16.43 -18.34 -14.87
N ARG A 58 15.39 -17.72 -15.44
CA ARG A 58 15.23 -17.57 -16.89
C ARG A 58 16.21 -16.58 -17.50
N ASN A 59 16.66 -15.62 -16.71
CA ASN A 59 17.58 -14.55 -17.11
C ASN A 59 18.93 -14.62 -16.38
N MET A 60 19.21 -15.78 -15.76
CA MET A 60 20.54 -16.03 -15.22
C MET A 60 21.57 -16.03 -16.35
N PRO A 61 22.67 -15.28 -16.18
CA PRO A 61 23.75 -15.30 -17.16
C PRO A 61 24.44 -16.66 -17.20
N GLU A 62 24.99 -17.01 -18.35
CA GLU A 62 25.72 -18.28 -18.55
C GLU A 62 26.97 -18.38 -17.66
N SER A 63 27.53 -17.24 -17.27
CA SER A 63 28.67 -17.21 -16.38
C SER A 63 28.55 -16.10 -15.33
N PRO A 64 29.12 -16.31 -14.11
CA PRO A 64 29.09 -15.32 -13.02
C PRO A 64 29.73 -13.97 -13.38
N GLU A 65 30.73 -13.97 -14.26
CA GLU A 65 31.45 -12.77 -14.68
C GLU A 65 30.55 -11.76 -15.40
N ILE A 66 29.48 -12.22 -16.05
CA ILE A 66 28.49 -11.31 -16.68
C ILE A 66 27.75 -10.50 -15.61
N PHE A 67 27.39 -11.14 -14.49
CA PHE A 67 26.77 -10.44 -13.39
C PHE A 67 27.75 -9.43 -12.74
N GLU A 68 28.97 -9.84 -12.50
CA GLU A 68 30.02 -8.98 -11.94
C GLU A 68 30.25 -7.74 -12.81
N ARG A 69 30.45 -7.92 -14.11
CA ARG A 69 30.58 -6.81 -15.07
C ARG A 69 29.39 -5.89 -15.09
N ALA A 70 28.17 -6.43 -14.97
CA ALA A 70 26.97 -5.60 -14.91
C ALA A 70 26.97 -4.74 -13.64
N MET A 71 27.40 -5.30 -12.50
CA MET A 71 27.52 -4.57 -11.23
C MET A 71 28.62 -3.49 -11.27
N GLU A 72 29.77 -3.78 -11.85
CA GLU A 72 30.89 -2.85 -12.01
C GLU A 72 30.55 -1.66 -12.95
N ASN A 73 29.65 -1.85 -13.89
CA ASN A 73 29.22 -0.82 -14.84
C ASN A 73 28.01 0.02 -14.38
N LEU A 74 27.61 -0.14 -13.11
CA LEU A 74 26.56 0.71 -12.54
C LEU A 74 27.06 2.15 -12.30
N PRO A 75 26.23 3.17 -12.46
CA PRO A 75 26.59 4.54 -12.09
C PRO A 75 26.91 4.67 -10.59
N ASP A 76 27.93 5.47 -10.25
CA ASP A 76 28.43 5.66 -8.88
C ASP A 76 27.37 6.16 -7.87
N ASN A 77 26.32 6.80 -8.38
CA ASN A 77 25.23 7.31 -7.55
C ASN A 77 24.21 6.24 -7.15
N PHE A 78 24.36 4.99 -7.62
CA PHE A 78 23.56 3.86 -7.16
C PHE A 78 24.30 3.03 -6.11
N SER A 79 23.58 2.68 -5.04
CA SER A 79 23.99 1.67 -4.06
C SER A 79 23.23 0.37 -4.36
N PRO A 80 23.86 -0.64 -5.00
CA PRO A 80 23.22 -1.90 -5.26
C PRO A 80 23.03 -2.71 -3.97
N GLN A 81 21.89 -3.36 -3.84
CA GLN A 81 21.57 -4.25 -2.73
C GLN A 81 20.89 -5.49 -3.31
N LEU A 82 21.39 -6.67 -2.95
CA LEU A 82 20.84 -7.94 -3.42
C LEU A 82 19.98 -8.61 -2.33
N LEU A 83 18.69 -8.66 -2.59
CA LEU A 83 17.70 -9.37 -1.79
C LEU A 83 17.43 -10.76 -2.40
N PHE A 84 17.69 -11.82 -1.66
CA PHE A 84 17.39 -13.18 -2.07
C PHE A 84 16.22 -13.74 -1.28
N LEU A 85 15.14 -14.09 -1.97
CA LEU A 85 13.96 -14.72 -1.37
C LEU A 85 14.04 -16.24 -1.52
N ASP A 86 13.91 -16.93 -0.41
CA ASP A 86 13.92 -18.38 -0.35
C ASP A 86 12.64 -18.93 0.28
N ALA A 87 12.39 -20.21 0.12
CA ALA A 87 11.39 -20.95 0.86
C ALA A 87 11.77 -22.44 0.86
N ASP A 88 11.30 -23.19 1.85
CA ASP A 88 11.53 -24.63 1.89
C ASP A 88 10.88 -25.34 0.67
N ARG A 89 11.45 -26.50 0.33
CA ARG A 89 11.04 -27.29 -0.84
C ARG A 89 9.54 -27.64 -0.82
N ASN A 90 9.02 -28.04 0.33
CA ASN A 90 7.62 -28.46 0.46
C ASN A 90 6.66 -27.28 0.27
N THR A 91 7.01 -26.13 0.81
CA THR A 91 6.25 -24.88 0.61
C THR A 91 6.24 -24.45 -0.87
N LEU A 92 7.36 -24.55 -1.58
CA LEU A 92 7.41 -24.28 -3.02
C LEU A 92 6.51 -25.24 -3.80
N ILE A 93 6.61 -26.55 -3.56
CA ILE A 93 5.74 -27.56 -4.20
C ILE A 93 4.26 -27.24 -3.96
N ARG A 94 3.88 -26.93 -2.70
CA ARG A 94 2.51 -26.54 -2.35
C ARG A 94 2.06 -25.30 -3.11
N ARG A 95 2.86 -24.21 -3.13
CA ARG A 95 2.55 -22.98 -3.84
C ARG A 95 2.37 -23.17 -5.34
N TYR A 96 3.17 -24.05 -5.97
CA TYR A 96 3.00 -24.43 -7.37
C TYR A 96 1.71 -25.21 -7.60
N SER A 97 1.40 -26.15 -6.72
CA SER A 97 0.15 -26.93 -6.79
C SER A 97 -1.08 -26.03 -6.68
N ASP A 98 -1.07 -25.06 -5.76
CA ASP A 98 -2.16 -24.12 -5.53
C ASP A 98 -2.38 -23.17 -6.72
N THR A 99 -1.28 -22.68 -7.33
CA THR A 99 -1.34 -21.71 -8.42
C THR A 99 -1.50 -22.36 -9.79
N ARG A 100 -1.27 -23.68 -9.92
CA ARG A 100 -1.29 -24.45 -11.17
C ARG A 100 -0.40 -23.84 -12.27
N ARG A 101 0.67 -23.18 -11.92
CA ARG A 101 1.64 -22.62 -12.86
C ARG A 101 2.72 -23.65 -13.18
N LEU A 102 3.26 -23.59 -14.39
CA LEU A 102 4.44 -24.37 -14.76
C LEU A 102 5.70 -23.73 -14.18
N HIS A 103 6.61 -24.57 -13.67
CA HIS A 103 7.92 -24.10 -13.23
C HIS A 103 8.75 -23.62 -14.42
N PRO A 104 9.55 -22.55 -14.32
CA PRO A 104 10.36 -22.04 -15.43
C PRO A 104 11.26 -23.08 -16.10
N LEU A 105 11.75 -24.06 -15.34
CA LEU A 105 12.60 -25.16 -15.85
C LEU A 105 11.80 -26.38 -16.31
N SER A 106 10.46 -26.38 -16.28
CA SER A 106 9.63 -27.51 -16.70
C SER A 106 9.79 -27.89 -18.19
N SER A 107 10.29 -26.96 -19.03
CA SER A 107 10.59 -27.23 -20.45
C SER A 107 11.68 -28.26 -20.68
N LYS A 108 12.44 -28.61 -19.65
CA LYS A 108 13.53 -29.61 -19.70
C LYS A 108 13.08 -31.06 -19.41
N ASN A 109 11.80 -31.37 -19.48
CA ASN A 109 11.22 -32.68 -19.10
C ASN A 109 11.51 -33.05 -17.62
N LEU A 110 11.72 -32.08 -16.76
CA LEU A 110 11.95 -32.29 -15.33
C LEU A 110 10.63 -32.40 -14.58
N SER A 111 10.58 -33.25 -13.56
CA SER A 111 9.50 -33.17 -12.56
C SER A 111 9.56 -31.86 -11.83
N LEU A 112 8.44 -31.41 -11.23
CA LEU A 112 8.43 -30.16 -10.43
C LEU A 112 9.50 -30.18 -9.34
N GLU A 113 9.67 -31.31 -8.66
CA GLU A 113 10.66 -31.48 -7.60
C GLU A 113 12.09 -31.32 -8.14
N SER A 114 12.41 -32.02 -9.23
CA SER A 114 13.74 -31.92 -9.88
C SER A 114 14.01 -30.52 -10.42
N ALA A 115 12.98 -29.82 -10.92
CA ALA A 115 13.10 -28.46 -11.41
C ALA A 115 13.39 -27.45 -10.26
N ILE A 116 12.78 -27.65 -9.09
CA ILE A 116 13.04 -26.85 -7.89
C ILE A 116 14.48 -27.08 -7.38
N ASP A 117 14.94 -28.32 -7.39
CA ASP A 117 16.30 -28.67 -6.95
C ASP A 117 17.35 -28.10 -7.91
N GLU A 118 17.13 -28.23 -9.23
CA GLU A 118 18.00 -27.64 -10.26
C GLU A 118 18.04 -26.11 -10.19
N GLU A 119 16.89 -25.46 -9.98
CA GLU A 119 16.85 -24.00 -9.80
C GLU A 119 17.67 -23.55 -8.60
N SER A 120 17.64 -24.30 -7.50
CA SER A 120 18.44 -24.01 -6.31
C SER A 120 19.94 -23.96 -6.62
N ASN A 121 20.43 -24.93 -7.41
CA ASN A 121 21.83 -25.00 -7.83
C ASN A 121 22.21 -23.82 -8.74
N LEU A 122 21.34 -23.49 -9.70
CA LEU A 122 21.56 -22.39 -10.64
C LEU A 122 21.59 -21.01 -9.95
N LEU A 123 20.80 -20.83 -8.88
CA LEU A 123 20.71 -19.56 -8.16
C LEU A 123 21.70 -19.43 -7.00
N GLU A 124 22.45 -20.48 -6.64
CA GLU A 124 23.41 -20.46 -5.54
C GLU A 124 24.46 -19.33 -5.65
N PRO A 125 24.99 -18.98 -6.84
CA PRO A 125 25.90 -17.82 -6.98
C PRO A 125 25.30 -16.48 -6.58
N LEU A 126 24.00 -16.26 -6.80
CA LEU A 126 23.29 -15.05 -6.33
C LEU A 126 22.97 -15.15 -4.86
N ARG A 127 22.55 -16.33 -4.38
CA ARG A 127 22.23 -16.56 -2.98
C ARG A 127 23.43 -16.27 -2.07
N SER A 128 24.62 -16.75 -2.43
CA SER A 128 25.86 -16.55 -1.67
C SER A 128 26.36 -15.11 -1.63
N ARG A 129 25.92 -14.25 -2.59
CA ARG A 129 26.25 -12.83 -2.68
C ARG A 129 25.18 -11.92 -2.10
N ALA A 130 24.04 -12.47 -1.65
CA ALA A 130 22.93 -11.69 -1.19
C ALA A 130 23.27 -10.90 0.09
N ASP A 131 22.99 -9.61 0.08
CA ASP A 131 23.08 -8.75 1.27
C ASP A 131 22.00 -9.11 2.31
N LEU A 132 20.86 -9.61 1.83
CA LEU A 132 19.76 -10.06 2.65
C LEU A 132 19.12 -11.33 2.06
N ILE A 133 19.10 -12.40 2.86
CA ILE A 133 18.35 -13.62 2.54
C ILE A 133 17.11 -13.65 3.42
N VAL A 134 15.95 -13.89 2.82
CA VAL A 134 14.67 -13.98 3.51
C VAL A 134 14.01 -15.31 3.23
N ASP A 135 13.80 -16.09 4.29
CA ASP A 135 12.97 -17.29 4.22
C ASP A 135 11.50 -16.91 4.33
N THR A 136 10.75 -17.18 3.27
CA THR A 136 9.33 -16.87 3.17
C THR A 136 8.43 -18.07 3.43
N SER A 137 8.97 -19.20 3.90
CA SER A 137 8.24 -20.47 4.05
C SER A 137 6.96 -20.32 4.86
N GLU A 138 7.04 -19.63 5.99
CA GLU A 138 5.94 -19.39 6.92
C GLU A 138 5.32 -18.00 6.80
N MET A 139 5.77 -17.19 5.81
CA MET A 139 5.28 -15.82 5.64
C MET A 139 4.05 -15.77 4.74
N SER A 140 3.06 -15.00 5.16
CA SER A 140 2.00 -14.49 4.30
C SER A 140 2.53 -13.39 3.37
N VAL A 141 1.76 -13.08 2.33
CA VAL A 141 2.02 -11.95 1.41
C VAL A 141 2.18 -10.62 2.17
N HIS A 142 1.36 -10.41 3.21
CA HIS A 142 1.38 -9.19 4.02
C HIS A 142 2.61 -9.11 4.93
N GLU A 143 3.01 -10.21 5.55
CA GLU A 143 4.19 -10.27 6.41
C GLU A 143 5.48 -10.02 5.63
N LEU A 144 5.60 -10.59 4.41
CA LEU A 144 6.72 -10.31 3.53
C LEU A 144 6.80 -8.83 3.15
N ALA A 145 5.67 -8.23 2.73
CA ALA A 145 5.63 -6.81 2.37
C ALA A 145 5.99 -5.90 3.56
N GLU A 146 5.49 -6.20 4.76
CA GLU A 146 5.76 -5.43 5.97
C GLU A 146 7.22 -5.57 6.43
N MET A 147 7.78 -6.76 6.36
CA MET A 147 9.18 -7.01 6.68
C MET A 147 10.11 -6.21 5.75
N LEU A 148 9.84 -6.22 4.43
CA LEU A 148 10.62 -5.42 3.47
C LEU A 148 10.50 -3.92 3.76
N ARG A 149 9.29 -3.45 4.04
CA ARG A 149 9.04 -2.05 4.38
C ARG A 149 9.83 -1.63 5.62
N THR A 150 9.75 -2.43 6.68
CA THR A 150 10.45 -2.15 7.94
C THR A 150 11.96 -2.13 7.77
N ARG A 151 12.52 -3.04 6.95
CA ARG A 151 13.97 -3.15 6.77
C ARG A 151 14.55 -2.09 5.84
N LEU A 152 13.82 -1.70 4.79
CA LEU A 152 14.33 -0.78 3.76
C LEU A 152 14.06 0.69 4.07
N LEU A 153 12.92 1.01 4.66
CA LEU A 153 12.53 2.39 5.00
C LEU A 153 12.83 2.74 6.46
N GLY A 154 13.27 1.76 7.27
CA GLY A 154 13.23 1.87 8.71
C GLY A 154 11.79 1.98 9.20
N LYS A 155 11.57 2.39 10.44
CA LYS A 155 10.22 2.65 10.99
C LYS A 155 9.59 3.96 10.44
N ARG A 156 9.74 4.27 9.16
CA ARG A 156 8.87 5.28 8.54
C ARG A 156 7.54 4.58 8.27
N GLU A 157 6.66 4.67 9.25
CA GLU A 157 5.26 4.33 9.14
C GLU A 157 4.71 5.01 7.87
N ARG A 158 4.12 4.24 6.95
CA ARG A 158 3.17 4.83 6.00
C ARG A 158 2.09 5.44 6.87
N GLU A 159 2.05 6.75 6.95
CA GLU A 159 0.96 7.41 7.64
C GLU A 159 -0.35 7.05 6.93
N LEU A 160 -1.19 6.30 7.63
CA LEU A 160 -2.53 5.99 7.19
C LEU A 160 -3.25 7.31 6.87
N THR A 161 -3.70 7.49 5.64
CA THR A 161 -4.51 8.65 5.27
C THR A 161 -5.95 8.41 5.68
N MET A 162 -6.44 9.16 6.66
CA MET A 162 -7.84 9.15 7.07
C MET A 162 -8.66 10.04 6.14
N VAL A 163 -9.67 9.48 5.48
CA VAL A 163 -10.60 10.22 4.62
C VAL A 163 -11.94 10.35 5.33
N PHE A 164 -12.34 11.57 5.69
CA PHE A 164 -13.67 11.84 6.20
C PHE A 164 -14.56 12.32 5.06
N GLU A 165 -15.53 11.47 4.68
CA GLU A 165 -16.40 11.74 3.53
C GLU A 165 -17.84 12.01 3.98
N SER A 166 -18.38 13.18 3.66
CA SER A 166 -19.80 13.46 3.88
C SER A 166 -20.64 13.06 2.67
N PHE A 167 -21.76 12.38 2.91
CA PHE A 167 -22.69 11.95 1.86
C PHE A 167 -24.15 12.11 2.24
N GLY A 168 -25.03 12.04 1.25
CA GLY A 168 -26.48 11.97 1.43
C GLY A 168 -27.01 10.59 1.15
N PHE A 169 -27.73 9.96 2.09
CA PHE A 169 -28.35 8.65 1.90
C PHE A 169 -29.23 8.56 0.65
N LYS A 170 -29.88 9.67 0.27
CA LYS A 170 -30.67 9.74 -0.99
C LYS A 170 -29.83 9.54 -2.27
N HIS A 171 -28.50 9.63 -2.19
CA HIS A 171 -27.58 9.46 -3.30
C HIS A 171 -26.79 8.14 -3.24
N GLY A 172 -27.14 7.26 -2.30
CA GLY A 172 -26.45 6.00 -2.04
C GLY A 172 -25.27 6.14 -1.09
N ILE A 173 -24.94 5.02 -0.45
CA ILE A 173 -23.78 4.89 0.44
C ILE A 173 -22.51 4.81 -0.42
N PRO A 174 -21.39 5.47 -0.04
CA PRO A 174 -20.11 5.29 -0.69
C PRO A 174 -19.65 3.82 -0.62
N ILE A 175 -19.27 3.25 -1.76
CA ILE A 175 -18.89 1.83 -1.86
C ILE A 175 -17.48 1.57 -1.32
N ASP A 176 -16.69 2.61 -1.19
CA ASP A 176 -15.31 2.64 -0.70
C ASP A 176 -15.20 3.02 0.78
N ALA A 177 -16.34 3.11 1.50
CA ALA A 177 -16.36 3.43 2.92
C ALA A 177 -16.01 2.21 3.80
N ASP A 178 -15.02 2.34 4.66
CA ASP A 178 -14.70 1.35 5.70
C ASP A 178 -15.66 1.44 6.88
N TYR A 179 -16.05 2.66 7.26
CA TYR A 179 -17.03 2.95 8.30
C TYR A 179 -18.09 3.88 7.77
N VAL A 180 -19.34 3.62 8.15
CA VAL A 180 -20.50 4.45 7.79
C VAL A 180 -21.25 4.86 9.06
N PHE A 181 -21.31 6.16 9.33
CA PHE A 181 -22.02 6.73 10.45
C PHE A 181 -23.24 7.51 9.98
N ASP A 182 -24.41 7.18 10.55
CA ASP A 182 -25.67 7.85 10.25
C ASP A 182 -25.92 9.00 11.24
N VAL A 183 -26.03 10.23 10.73
CA VAL A 183 -26.29 11.41 11.53
C VAL A 183 -27.68 12.03 11.27
N ARG A 184 -28.63 11.24 10.72
CA ARG A 184 -29.99 11.71 10.43
C ARG A 184 -30.81 12.05 11.67
N PHE A 185 -30.51 11.44 12.79
CA PHE A 185 -31.18 11.68 14.08
C PHE A 185 -30.74 12.98 14.76
N LEU A 186 -29.62 13.61 14.36
CA LEU A 186 -29.18 14.88 14.90
C LEU A 186 -30.09 16.03 14.47
N PRO A 187 -30.12 17.15 15.23
CA PRO A 187 -30.89 18.35 14.89
C PRO A 187 -30.71 18.80 13.46
N ASN A 188 -31.77 19.15 12.79
CA ASN A 188 -31.78 19.36 11.35
C ASN A 188 -31.85 20.86 10.96
N PRO A 189 -30.75 21.49 10.52
CA PRO A 189 -30.76 22.88 10.10
C PRO A 189 -31.70 23.19 8.92
N HIS A 190 -32.12 22.16 8.17
CA HIS A 190 -33.01 22.32 7.01
C HIS A 190 -34.37 22.91 7.36
N TRP A 191 -34.83 22.76 8.61
CA TRP A 191 -36.12 23.29 9.06
C TRP A 191 -36.09 24.80 9.25
N ASP A 192 -34.92 25.39 9.45
CA ASP A 192 -34.76 26.87 9.48
C ASP A 192 -34.62 27.39 8.02
N PRO A 193 -35.58 28.23 7.55
CA PRO A 193 -35.53 28.80 6.20
C PRO A 193 -34.23 29.55 5.87
N LYS A 194 -33.60 30.15 6.88
CA LYS A 194 -32.33 30.92 6.74
C LYS A 194 -31.13 29.96 6.55
N LEU A 195 -31.15 28.78 7.18
CA LEU A 195 -30.06 27.82 7.13
C LEU A 195 -30.21 26.82 5.96
N ARG A 196 -31.43 26.64 5.44
CA ARG A 196 -31.72 25.69 4.35
C ARG A 196 -30.86 25.86 3.11
N PRO A 197 -30.57 27.07 2.57
CA PRO A 197 -29.72 27.24 1.41
C PRO A 197 -28.24 26.99 1.70
N MET A 198 -27.80 27.10 2.95
CA MET A 198 -26.41 26.97 3.41
C MET A 198 -25.94 25.52 3.46
N THR A 199 -24.70 25.30 3.83
CA THR A 199 -24.04 23.99 3.99
C THR A 199 -23.46 23.84 5.41
N GLY A 200 -22.98 22.65 5.76
CA GLY A 200 -22.28 22.43 7.03
C GLY A 200 -20.93 23.15 7.15
N LEU A 201 -20.40 23.72 6.08
CA LEU A 201 -19.21 24.57 6.06
C LEU A 201 -19.51 26.01 6.45
N ASP A 202 -20.78 26.43 6.39
CA ASP A 202 -21.17 27.81 6.66
C ASP A 202 -21.30 28.05 8.17
N LYS A 203 -20.71 29.12 8.66
CA LYS A 203 -20.71 29.50 10.10
C LYS A 203 -22.09 29.48 10.77
N PRO A 204 -23.20 29.98 10.16
CA PRO A 204 -24.50 29.92 10.78
C PRO A 204 -25.01 28.48 11.01
N VAL A 205 -24.74 27.56 10.09
CA VAL A 205 -25.10 26.12 10.21
C VAL A 205 -24.23 25.48 11.29
N ALA A 206 -22.93 25.75 11.28
CA ALA A 206 -22.02 25.26 12.32
C ALA A 206 -22.47 25.73 13.70
N ALA A 207 -22.75 27.02 13.87
CA ALA A 207 -23.22 27.60 15.15
C ALA A 207 -24.59 27.03 15.58
N PHE A 208 -25.46 26.67 14.66
CA PHE A 208 -26.71 25.98 14.98
C PHE A 208 -26.41 24.57 15.53
N LEU A 209 -25.59 23.79 14.85
CA LEU A 209 -25.28 22.40 15.28
C LEU A 209 -24.48 22.38 16.58
N ASP A 210 -23.58 23.32 16.75
CA ASP A 210 -22.70 23.42 17.91
C ASP A 210 -23.45 23.74 19.23
N ARG A 211 -24.69 24.22 19.19
CA ARG A 211 -25.51 24.45 20.39
C ARG A 211 -26.11 23.19 20.98
N HIS A 212 -26.04 22.08 20.25
CA HIS A 212 -26.72 20.85 20.61
C HIS A 212 -25.77 19.82 21.23
N THR A 213 -26.03 19.46 22.49
CA THR A 213 -25.22 18.48 23.25
C THR A 213 -25.11 17.14 22.56
N GLU A 214 -26.19 16.67 21.91
CA GLU A 214 -26.23 15.42 21.17
C GLU A 214 -25.27 15.40 19.97
N VAL A 215 -24.98 16.55 19.34
CA VAL A 215 -24.01 16.69 18.27
C VAL A 215 -22.59 16.51 18.83
N HIS A 216 -22.29 17.17 19.95
CA HIS A 216 -21.00 17.02 20.62
C HIS A 216 -20.78 15.59 21.12
N ASN A 217 -21.79 14.99 21.72
CA ASN A 217 -21.71 13.61 22.20
C ASN A 217 -21.44 12.63 21.05
N PHE A 218 -22.11 12.81 19.91
CA PHE A 218 -21.88 11.98 18.74
C PHE A 218 -20.45 12.11 18.21
N ILE A 219 -19.98 13.33 18.04
CA ILE A 219 -18.61 13.60 17.57
C ILE A 219 -17.60 12.99 18.55
N TYR A 220 -17.81 13.19 19.86
CA TYR A 220 -16.94 12.63 20.90
C TYR A 220 -16.88 11.10 20.86
N GLN A 221 -18.01 10.42 20.79
CA GLN A 221 -18.07 8.94 20.75
C GLN A 221 -17.43 8.39 19.46
N THR A 222 -17.71 9.02 18.32
CA THR A 222 -17.16 8.61 17.04
C THR A 222 -15.63 8.75 17.01
N ARG A 223 -15.09 9.88 17.49
CA ARG A 223 -13.63 10.06 17.56
C ARG A 223 -12.98 9.06 18.50
N SER A 224 -13.58 8.82 19.69
CA SER A 224 -13.06 7.87 20.68
C SER A 224 -13.05 6.44 20.13
N TYR A 225 -14.07 6.06 19.37
CA TYR A 225 -14.14 4.79 18.66
C TYR A 225 -12.98 4.67 17.65
N LEU A 226 -12.79 5.68 16.82
CA LEU A 226 -11.72 5.67 15.81
C LEU A 226 -10.34 5.68 16.46
N GLU A 227 -10.10 6.48 17.50
CA GLU A 227 -8.83 6.51 18.25
C GLU A 227 -8.46 5.16 18.83
N LEU A 228 -9.44 4.44 19.38
CA LEU A 228 -9.23 3.13 19.98
C LEU A 228 -8.73 2.10 18.96
N TRP A 229 -9.27 2.11 17.74
CA TRP A 229 -8.95 1.12 16.71
C TRP A 229 -7.88 1.57 15.73
N LEU A 230 -7.54 2.87 15.69
CA LEU A 230 -6.57 3.42 14.75
C LEU A 230 -5.21 2.71 14.79
N PRO A 231 -4.59 2.38 15.95
CA PRO A 231 -3.31 1.69 15.99
C PRO A 231 -3.35 0.32 15.29
N MET A 232 -4.46 -0.42 15.44
CA MET A 232 -4.64 -1.72 14.78
C MET A 232 -4.86 -1.57 13.27
N LEU A 233 -5.52 -0.49 12.84
CA LEU A 233 -5.74 -0.19 11.42
C LEU A 233 -4.45 0.28 10.74
N GLU A 234 -3.60 1.01 11.43
CA GLU A 234 -2.27 1.43 10.97
C GLU A 234 -1.33 0.23 10.78
N THR A 235 -1.41 -0.79 11.63
CA THR A 235 -0.60 -2.02 11.49
C THR A 235 -1.06 -2.92 10.35
N ASN A 236 -2.30 -2.81 9.89
CA ASN A 236 -2.89 -3.67 8.85
C ASN A 236 -2.57 -3.25 7.40
N ASN A 237 -1.48 -2.51 7.18
CA ASN A 237 -0.97 -2.17 5.85
C ASN A 237 -1.95 -1.39 4.95
N ARG A 238 -2.92 -0.69 5.54
CA ARG A 238 -3.88 0.14 4.81
C ARG A 238 -3.28 1.50 4.49
N SER A 239 -3.38 1.91 3.23
CA SER A 239 -2.99 3.26 2.82
C SER A 239 -4.06 4.31 3.14
N TYR A 240 -5.32 3.89 3.20
CA TYR A 240 -6.48 4.75 3.43
C TYR A 240 -7.46 4.13 4.43
N LEU A 241 -8.09 4.99 5.21
CA LEU A 241 -9.25 4.67 6.06
C LEU A 241 -10.36 5.66 5.70
N THR A 242 -11.40 5.19 5.04
CA THR A 242 -12.53 6.04 4.63
C THR A 242 -13.66 5.94 5.66
N VAL A 243 -13.92 7.06 6.33
CA VAL A 243 -14.99 7.24 7.32
C VAL A 243 -16.09 8.09 6.70
N ALA A 244 -17.19 7.44 6.31
CA ALA A 244 -18.33 8.09 5.66
C ALA A 244 -19.37 8.54 6.68
N ILE A 245 -19.76 9.81 6.63
CA ILE A 245 -20.78 10.42 7.49
C ILE A 245 -22.01 10.75 6.64
N GLY A 246 -23.14 10.14 6.95
CA GLY A 246 -24.37 10.25 6.16
C GLY A 246 -25.49 11.03 6.83
N CYS A 247 -26.05 12.02 6.14
CA CYS A 247 -27.34 12.60 6.47
C CYS A 247 -28.32 12.46 5.30
N THR A 248 -29.57 12.91 5.40
CA THR A 248 -30.57 12.72 4.34
C THR A 248 -30.09 13.26 2.98
N GLY A 249 -29.63 14.51 2.96
CA GLY A 249 -29.26 15.22 1.73
C GLY A 249 -27.76 15.42 1.53
N GLY A 250 -26.90 15.07 2.49
CA GLY A 250 -25.44 15.24 2.37
C GLY A 250 -24.97 16.69 2.35
N LYS A 251 -25.73 17.64 2.96
CA LYS A 251 -25.46 19.07 2.81
C LYS A 251 -25.10 19.78 4.13
N HIS A 252 -25.75 19.43 5.24
CA HIS A 252 -25.61 20.16 6.51
C HIS A 252 -24.91 19.30 7.57
N ARG A 253 -25.64 18.41 8.26
CA ARG A 253 -25.18 17.63 9.42
C ARG A 253 -23.94 16.78 9.10
N SER A 254 -24.00 16.02 8.00
CA SER A 254 -22.89 15.15 7.60
C SER A 254 -21.63 15.95 7.25
N VAL A 255 -21.78 17.09 6.59
CA VAL A 255 -20.65 17.98 6.24
C VAL A 255 -20.01 18.53 7.51
N TYR A 256 -20.81 19.08 8.42
CA TYR A 256 -20.30 19.62 9.69
C TYR A 256 -19.57 18.56 10.53
N VAL A 257 -20.19 17.39 10.72
CA VAL A 257 -19.60 16.31 11.54
C VAL A 257 -18.31 15.79 10.89
N ALA A 258 -18.29 15.63 9.56
CA ALA A 258 -17.08 15.18 8.84
C ALA A 258 -15.92 16.16 9.04
N GLU A 259 -16.16 17.46 8.94
CA GLU A 259 -15.12 18.48 9.19
C GLU A 259 -14.64 18.49 10.64
N GLN A 260 -15.55 18.40 11.63
CA GLN A 260 -15.16 18.36 13.03
C GLN A 260 -14.27 17.15 13.36
N LEU A 261 -14.57 15.98 12.79
CA LEU A 261 -13.73 14.79 12.94
C LEU A 261 -12.39 14.96 12.20
N ALA A 262 -12.42 15.48 10.98
CA ALA A 262 -11.22 15.73 10.17
C ALA A 262 -10.27 16.71 10.90
N ASP A 263 -10.77 17.83 11.40
CA ASP A 263 -9.99 18.82 12.13
C ASP A 263 -9.39 18.26 13.41
N TYR A 264 -10.15 17.43 14.12
CA TYR A 264 -9.66 16.78 15.32
C TYR A 264 -8.44 15.88 15.02
N PHE A 265 -8.54 14.96 14.06
CA PHE A 265 -7.44 14.06 13.75
C PHE A 265 -6.26 14.78 13.08
N ARG A 266 -6.52 15.83 12.32
CA ARG A 266 -5.49 16.72 11.75
C ARG A 266 -4.71 17.44 12.86
N SER A 267 -5.39 17.91 13.90
CA SER A 267 -4.74 18.52 15.07
C SER A 267 -3.89 17.55 15.90
N ARG A 268 -4.14 16.24 15.75
CA ARG A 268 -3.34 15.16 16.35
C ARG A 268 -2.18 14.67 15.47
N GLY A 269 -1.88 15.40 14.39
CA GLY A 269 -0.77 15.08 13.48
C GLY A 269 -1.04 13.91 12.53
N LYS A 270 -2.31 13.49 12.37
CA LYS A 270 -2.67 12.45 11.41
C LYS A 270 -2.80 13.04 10.00
N ASN A 271 -2.48 12.24 9.00
CA ASN A 271 -2.72 12.61 7.60
C ASN A 271 -4.21 12.49 7.30
N VAL A 272 -4.88 13.63 7.04
CA VAL A 272 -6.34 13.69 6.94
C VAL A 272 -6.79 14.42 5.67
N GLN A 273 -7.71 13.78 4.94
CA GLN A 273 -8.44 14.39 3.83
C GLN A 273 -9.93 14.49 4.18
N SER A 274 -10.56 15.60 3.78
CA SER A 274 -12.03 15.74 3.84
C SER A 274 -12.62 15.84 2.44
N ARG A 275 -13.75 15.15 2.22
CA ARG A 275 -14.49 15.12 0.93
C ARG A 275 -15.97 15.32 1.17
N HIS A 276 -16.62 16.05 0.27
CA HIS A 276 -18.05 16.31 0.36
C HIS A 276 -18.76 15.88 -0.92
N ARG A 277 -19.07 14.59 -1.03
CA ARG A 277 -19.59 13.95 -2.23
C ARG A 277 -20.81 14.65 -2.85
N THR A 278 -21.72 15.16 -2.01
CA THR A 278 -22.91 15.87 -2.49
C THR A 278 -22.62 17.31 -2.94
N LEU A 279 -21.65 17.98 -2.31
CA LEU A 279 -21.30 19.35 -2.66
C LEU A 279 -20.45 19.38 -3.95
N GLU A 280 -19.58 18.41 -4.15
CA GLU A 280 -18.73 18.27 -5.34
C GLU A 280 -19.57 18.03 -6.61
N LYS A 281 -20.60 17.15 -6.54
CA LYS A 281 -21.52 16.90 -7.65
C LYS A 281 -22.37 18.12 -8.09
N ARG A 282 -22.37 19.18 -7.30
CA ARG A 282 -23.09 20.42 -7.66
C ARG A 282 -22.20 21.47 -8.32
N LYS A 283 -20.85 21.24 -8.30
CA LYS A 283 -19.88 22.13 -8.93
C LYS A 283 -19.50 21.66 -10.35
N SER A 284 -19.82 20.41 -10.69
CA SER A 284 -19.72 19.83 -12.03
C SER A 284 -21.09 19.93 -12.74
#